data_56830a0ace8e33ba8b29dc08e0d7850a
#
_entry.id   56830a0ace8e33ba8b29dc08e0d7850a
#
_cell.length_a   1.000
_cell.length_b   1.000
_cell.length_c   1.000
_cell.angle_alpha   90.00
_cell.angle_beta   90.00
_cell.angle_gamma   90.00
#
_symmetry.space_group_name_H-M   'P 1'
#
loop_
_entity.id
_entity.type
_entity.pdbx_description
1 polymer ?
#
loop_
_entity_poly.entity_id
_entity_poly.type
_entity_poly.pdbx_seq_one_letter_code
_entity_poly.pdbx_strand_id
1 'polypeptide(L)'
;MVEFTQATPFVGVVNNARQKKLPHGTEVEVRIIKDGTYGPYAMSFVEGQDKPVFLNPKYLDYVSDVTAERQAELDAEKAAWLAEVNAPVVIGPGELRSSGKSVVVNVFVGLESTDQGSTRRAFFPLSQVTETDGVYSAPPWLAKIKAVDAAYYWVSHGGRKGVSHFGGAGITATYMGDEHEATSYNVSVSDLHDAADRAAEGR
;
A
#
# COMPACT_ATOMS: atom_id res chain seq x y z
N MET A 1 -26.03 -18.77 -11.48
CA MET A 1 -25.70 -17.76 -10.44
C MET A 1 -24.44 -18.22 -9.73
N VAL A 2 -23.42 -17.38 -9.68
CA VAL A 2 -22.17 -17.70 -8.99
C VAL A 2 -22.35 -17.50 -7.49
N GLU A 3 -22.04 -18.48 -6.69
CA GLU A 3 -22.05 -18.37 -5.23
C GLU A 3 -20.77 -17.68 -4.74
N PHE A 4 -20.88 -16.93 -3.63
CA PHE A 4 -19.73 -16.23 -3.04
C PHE A 4 -18.60 -17.17 -2.61
N THR A 5 -18.93 -18.42 -2.32
CA THR A 5 -17.99 -19.47 -1.92
C THR A 5 -17.28 -20.17 -3.08
N GLN A 6 -17.62 -19.81 -4.33
CA GLN A 6 -16.99 -20.43 -5.48
C GLN A 6 -15.50 -20.12 -5.55
N ALA A 7 -14.70 -21.14 -5.86
CA ALA A 7 -13.27 -20.98 -6.04
C ALA A 7 -12.97 -20.00 -7.18
N THR A 8 -11.98 -19.16 -7.02
CA THR A 8 -11.45 -18.25 -8.04
C THR A 8 -10.00 -18.60 -8.34
N PRO A 9 -9.51 -18.36 -9.56
CA PRO A 9 -10.20 -17.70 -10.69
C PRO A 9 -11.08 -18.64 -11.53
N PHE A 10 -12.05 -18.08 -12.26
CA PHE A 10 -12.91 -18.81 -13.19
C PHE A 10 -13.40 -17.91 -14.32
N VAL A 11 -13.94 -18.54 -15.39
CA VAL A 11 -14.61 -17.85 -16.48
C VAL A 11 -16.10 -17.80 -16.19
N GLY A 12 -16.69 -16.61 -16.26
CA GLY A 12 -18.11 -16.38 -16.05
C GLY A 12 -18.75 -15.59 -17.19
N VAL A 13 -20.07 -15.63 -17.29
CA VAL A 13 -20.86 -14.86 -18.26
C VAL A 13 -21.81 -13.94 -17.52
N VAL A 14 -21.90 -12.68 -17.98
CA VAL A 14 -22.86 -11.71 -17.44
C VAL A 14 -24.27 -12.11 -17.76
N ASN A 15 -25.09 -12.38 -16.75
CA ASN A 15 -26.45 -12.90 -16.90
C ASN A 15 -27.55 -11.85 -16.73
N ASN A 16 -27.22 -10.58 -16.58
CA ASN A 16 -28.20 -9.53 -16.31
C ASN A 16 -28.14 -8.40 -17.36
N ALA A 17 -29.17 -8.31 -18.18
CA ALA A 17 -29.33 -7.25 -19.19
C ALA A 17 -29.52 -5.84 -18.59
N ARG A 18 -29.87 -5.71 -17.31
CA ARG A 18 -30.09 -4.41 -16.63
C ARG A 18 -28.82 -3.87 -15.97
N GLN A 19 -27.79 -4.70 -15.87
CA GLN A 19 -26.52 -4.22 -15.33
C GLN A 19 -25.86 -3.30 -16.38
N LYS A 20 -25.42 -2.11 -15.92
CA LYS A 20 -25.00 -1.01 -16.82
C LYS A 20 -23.52 -1.07 -17.20
N LYS A 21 -22.71 -1.90 -16.53
CA LYS A 21 -21.27 -1.91 -16.72
C LYS A 21 -20.84 -2.77 -17.91
N LEU A 22 -21.47 -3.91 -18.09
CA LEU A 22 -21.19 -4.84 -19.18
C LEU A 22 -22.50 -5.38 -19.79
N PRO A 23 -22.56 -5.61 -21.11
CA PRO A 23 -23.72 -6.24 -21.77
C PRO A 23 -24.00 -7.65 -21.24
N HIS A 24 -25.27 -8.07 -21.33
CA HIS A 24 -25.65 -9.47 -21.12
C HIS A 24 -24.93 -10.37 -22.13
N GLY A 25 -24.44 -11.51 -21.66
CA GLY A 25 -23.68 -12.45 -22.49
C GLY A 25 -22.18 -12.14 -22.60
N THR A 26 -21.70 -11.04 -21.99
CA THR A 26 -20.28 -10.76 -21.98
C THR A 26 -19.54 -11.80 -21.12
N GLU A 27 -18.55 -12.45 -21.71
CA GLU A 27 -17.64 -13.34 -21.00
C GLU A 27 -16.60 -12.53 -20.21
N VAL A 28 -16.30 -12.97 -19.00
CA VAL A 28 -15.37 -12.31 -18.09
C VAL A 28 -14.51 -13.34 -17.34
N GLU A 29 -13.26 -13.00 -17.13
CA GLU A 29 -12.38 -13.72 -16.19
C GLU A 29 -12.56 -13.14 -14.79
N VAL A 30 -13.12 -13.91 -13.87
CA VAL A 30 -13.28 -13.51 -12.46
C VAL A 30 -12.04 -13.96 -11.68
N ARG A 31 -11.28 -13.00 -11.16
CA ARG A 31 -10.04 -13.29 -10.43
C ARG A 31 -10.23 -13.34 -8.92
N ILE A 32 -11.15 -12.54 -8.38
CA ILE A 32 -11.38 -12.42 -6.94
C ILE A 32 -12.87 -12.20 -6.69
N ILE A 33 -13.40 -12.87 -5.68
CA ILE A 33 -14.69 -12.53 -5.07
C ILE A 33 -14.44 -12.10 -3.64
N LYS A 34 -14.92 -10.93 -3.24
CA LYS A 34 -14.77 -10.37 -1.89
C LYS A 34 -16.08 -9.81 -1.36
N ASP A 35 -16.17 -9.79 -0.04
CA ASP A 35 -17.19 -9.02 0.65
C ASP A 35 -16.79 -7.54 0.70
N GLY A 36 -17.73 -6.66 0.47
CA GLY A 36 -17.51 -5.22 0.48
C GLY A 36 -18.57 -4.50 1.30
N THR A 37 -18.35 -3.23 1.60
CA THR A 37 -19.25 -2.39 2.40
C THR A 37 -20.69 -2.38 1.86
N TYR A 38 -20.87 -2.56 0.55
CA TYR A 38 -22.19 -2.56 -0.13
C TYR A 38 -22.60 -3.95 -0.62
N GLY A 39 -22.04 -5.01 -0.04
CA GLY A 39 -22.26 -6.40 -0.41
C GLY A 39 -21.15 -7.01 -1.26
N PRO A 40 -21.28 -8.30 -1.63
CA PRO A 40 -20.22 -9.01 -2.33
C PRO A 40 -20.00 -8.45 -3.74
N TYR A 41 -18.73 -8.44 -4.16
CA TYR A 41 -18.31 -8.07 -5.50
C TYR A 41 -17.30 -9.05 -6.08
N ALA A 42 -17.37 -9.22 -7.39
CA ALA A 42 -16.41 -9.96 -8.20
C ALA A 42 -15.55 -8.98 -8.99
N MET A 43 -14.23 -9.08 -8.85
CA MET A 43 -13.29 -8.37 -9.69
C MET A 43 -13.13 -9.15 -10.99
N SER A 44 -13.66 -8.61 -12.07
CA SER A 44 -13.84 -9.28 -13.37
C SER A 44 -13.09 -8.54 -14.46
N PHE A 45 -12.46 -9.26 -15.35
CA PHE A 45 -11.72 -8.74 -16.50
C PHE A 45 -12.40 -9.16 -17.81
N VAL A 46 -12.53 -8.24 -18.73
CA VAL A 46 -12.98 -8.51 -20.10
C VAL A 46 -11.74 -8.64 -20.97
N GLU A 47 -11.75 -9.56 -21.92
CA GLU A 47 -10.66 -9.72 -22.88
C GLU A 47 -10.33 -8.37 -23.58
N GLY A 48 -9.04 -8.02 -23.63
CA GLY A 48 -8.56 -6.76 -24.23
C GLY A 48 -8.77 -5.51 -23.37
N GLN A 49 -9.20 -5.63 -22.10
CA GLN A 49 -9.32 -4.51 -21.17
C GLN A 49 -8.34 -4.66 -20.01
N ASP A 50 -7.50 -3.65 -19.77
CA ASP A 50 -6.51 -3.65 -18.68
C ASP A 50 -7.14 -3.37 -17.31
N LYS A 51 -8.33 -2.76 -17.28
CA LYS A 51 -8.99 -2.36 -16.03
C LYS A 51 -10.07 -3.33 -15.63
N PRO A 52 -10.12 -3.74 -14.34
CA PRO A 52 -11.18 -4.61 -13.86
C PRO A 52 -12.53 -3.90 -13.81
N VAL A 53 -13.58 -4.68 -14.02
CA VAL A 53 -14.96 -4.28 -13.77
C VAL A 53 -15.45 -5.00 -12.52
N PHE A 54 -15.97 -4.24 -11.56
CA PHE A 54 -16.52 -4.80 -10.33
C PHE A 54 -18.01 -5.10 -10.51
N LEU A 55 -18.36 -6.36 -10.46
CA LEU A 55 -19.71 -6.88 -10.65
C LEU A 55 -20.21 -7.52 -9.35
N ASN A 56 -21.53 -7.50 -9.14
CA ASN A 56 -22.10 -8.35 -8.09
C ASN A 56 -22.11 -9.81 -8.61
N PRO A 57 -21.63 -10.80 -7.84
CA PRO A 57 -21.56 -12.21 -8.27
C PRO A 57 -22.90 -12.79 -8.72
N LYS A 58 -24.02 -12.29 -8.20
CA LYS A 58 -25.36 -12.70 -8.63
C LYS A 58 -25.69 -12.42 -10.10
N TYR A 59 -24.89 -11.55 -10.75
CA TYR A 59 -25.03 -11.19 -12.17
C TYR A 59 -24.11 -11.98 -13.07
N LEU A 60 -23.50 -13.02 -12.55
CA LEU A 60 -22.59 -13.91 -13.26
C LEU A 60 -23.13 -15.33 -13.22
N ASP A 61 -23.03 -16.02 -14.34
CA ASP A 61 -23.14 -17.47 -14.41
C ASP A 61 -21.75 -18.06 -14.61
N TYR A 62 -21.45 -19.09 -13.85
CA TYR A 62 -20.18 -19.82 -13.99
C TYR A 62 -20.20 -20.59 -15.31
N VAL A 63 -19.08 -20.57 -16.03
CA VAL A 63 -18.88 -21.30 -17.28
C VAL A 63 -17.87 -22.41 -17.07
N SER A 64 -16.65 -22.08 -16.63
CA SER A 64 -15.57 -23.05 -16.43
C SER A 64 -14.51 -22.49 -15.48
N ASP A 65 -13.68 -23.35 -14.90
CA ASP A 65 -12.42 -22.93 -14.31
C ASP A 65 -11.50 -22.39 -15.41
N VAL A 66 -10.56 -21.52 -15.03
CA VAL A 66 -9.51 -21.11 -15.95
C VAL A 66 -8.60 -22.33 -16.27
N THR A 67 -7.97 -22.31 -17.45
CA THR A 67 -7.03 -23.37 -17.81
C THR A 67 -5.82 -23.39 -16.87
N ALA A 68 -5.15 -24.54 -16.75
CA ALA A 68 -3.95 -24.65 -15.91
C ALA A 68 -2.83 -23.69 -16.35
N GLU A 69 -2.71 -23.45 -17.67
CA GLU A 69 -1.76 -22.47 -18.22
C GLU A 69 -2.12 -21.05 -17.77
N ARG A 70 -3.42 -20.69 -17.87
CA ARG A 70 -3.88 -19.36 -17.44
C ARG A 70 -3.74 -19.17 -15.93
N GLN A 71 -3.98 -20.21 -15.12
CA GLN A 71 -3.72 -20.17 -13.69
C GLN A 71 -2.25 -19.89 -13.37
N ALA A 72 -1.34 -20.56 -14.08
CA ALA A 72 0.10 -20.36 -13.90
C ALA A 72 0.52 -18.91 -14.26
N GLU A 73 -0.05 -18.34 -15.32
CA GLU A 73 0.18 -16.93 -15.69
C GLU A 73 -0.30 -15.98 -14.58
N LEU A 74 -1.52 -16.18 -14.06
CA LEU A 74 -2.07 -15.37 -12.98
C LEU A 74 -1.23 -15.47 -11.69
N ASP A 75 -0.73 -16.64 -11.37
CA ASP A 75 0.15 -16.86 -10.23
C ASP A 75 1.50 -16.17 -10.43
N ALA A 76 2.04 -16.17 -11.65
CA ALA A 76 3.26 -15.45 -12.00
C ALA A 76 3.05 -13.92 -11.95
N GLU A 77 1.96 -13.39 -12.50
CA GLU A 77 1.58 -11.98 -12.40
C GLU A 77 1.49 -11.53 -10.94
N LYS A 78 0.82 -12.35 -10.10
CA LYS A 78 0.70 -12.09 -8.67
C LYS A 78 2.04 -12.12 -7.95
N ALA A 79 2.90 -13.08 -8.28
CA ALA A 79 4.24 -13.18 -7.70
C ALA A 79 5.11 -11.97 -8.08
N ALA A 80 5.07 -11.53 -9.34
CA ALA A 80 5.79 -10.36 -9.83
C ALA A 80 5.30 -9.08 -9.12
N TRP A 81 3.99 -8.88 -9.02
CA TRP A 81 3.41 -7.75 -8.29
C TRP A 81 3.80 -7.75 -6.81
N LEU A 82 3.76 -8.92 -6.13
CA LEU A 82 4.19 -9.04 -4.73
C LEU A 82 5.68 -8.74 -4.57
N ALA A 83 6.52 -9.14 -5.51
CA ALA A 83 7.94 -8.83 -5.49
C ALA A 83 8.18 -7.32 -5.62
N GLU A 84 7.47 -6.65 -6.52
CA GLU A 84 7.54 -5.18 -6.70
C GLU A 84 7.07 -4.44 -5.44
N VAL A 85 5.88 -4.80 -4.91
CA VAL A 85 5.29 -4.12 -3.73
C VAL A 85 6.14 -4.33 -2.47
N ASN A 86 6.84 -5.47 -2.37
CA ASN A 86 7.70 -5.79 -1.23
C ASN A 86 9.18 -5.48 -1.47
N ALA A 87 9.54 -4.94 -2.63
CA ALA A 87 10.92 -4.56 -2.90
C ALA A 87 11.42 -3.58 -1.82
N PRO A 88 12.60 -3.85 -1.21
CA PRO A 88 13.15 -2.97 -0.20
C PRO A 88 13.32 -1.54 -0.74
N VAL A 89 12.93 -0.57 0.06
CA VAL A 89 13.09 0.86 -0.27
C VAL A 89 14.31 1.43 0.44
N VAL A 90 15.04 2.29 -0.25
CA VAL A 90 16.20 2.98 0.33
C VAL A 90 15.72 3.98 1.37
N ILE A 91 16.25 3.86 2.58
CA ILE A 91 15.99 4.77 3.71
C ILE A 91 17.20 5.68 4.02
N GLY A 92 18.28 5.54 3.27
CA GLY A 92 19.46 6.41 3.32
C GLY A 92 20.56 5.94 4.27
N PRO A 93 21.57 6.77 4.47
CA PRO A 93 22.65 6.51 5.41
C PRO A 93 22.12 6.49 6.84
N GLY A 94 22.75 5.68 7.68
CA GLY A 94 22.34 5.52 9.06
C GLY A 94 23.49 5.29 10.02
N GLU A 95 23.23 5.56 11.30
CA GLU A 95 24.19 5.35 12.39
C GLU A 95 23.73 4.18 13.26
N LEU A 96 24.62 3.24 13.51
CA LEU A 96 24.37 2.18 14.50
C LEU A 96 24.27 2.78 15.89
N ARG A 97 23.23 2.43 16.64
CA ARG A 97 23.16 2.77 18.07
C ARG A 97 24.21 1.98 18.86
N SER A 98 24.63 2.55 19.98
CA SER A 98 25.56 1.91 20.90
C SER A 98 25.13 0.52 21.37
N SER A 99 23.84 0.21 21.35
CA SER A 99 23.31 -1.12 21.65
C SER A 99 23.57 -2.16 20.56
N GLY A 100 23.96 -1.77 19.34
CA GLY A 100 24.15 -2.64 18.17
C GLY A 100 22.86 -3.31 17.66
N LYS A 101 21.67 -2.94 18.17
CA LYS A 101 20.39 -3.59 17.82
C LYS A 101 19.55 -2.80 16.84
N SER A 102 19.88 -1.55 16.60
CA SER A 102 19.12 -0.69 15.69
C SER A 102 20.00 0.31 14.97
N VAL A 103 19.60 0.71 13.79
CA VAL A 103 20.15 1.81 13.03
C VAL A 103 19.22 3.03 13.15
N VAL A 104 19.84 4.21 13.19
CA VAL A 104 19.13 5.50 13.21
C VAL A 104 19.30 6.14 11.84
N VAL A 105 18.19 6.50 11.24
CA VAL A 105 18.14 7.16 9.93
C VAL A 105 17.43 8.51 10.08
N ASN A 106 17.83 9.50 9.30
CA ASN A 106 17.20 10.81 9.31
C ASN A 106 16.01 10.85 8.34
N VAL A 107 14.90 11.43 8.82
CA VAL A 107 13.69 11.67 8.05
C VAL A 107 13.38 13.15 8.13
N PHE A 108 13.29 13.83 6.99
CA PHE A 108 12.77 15.18 6.93
C PHE A 108 11.24 15.12 6.91
N VAL A 109 10.61 15.81 7.84
CA VAL A 109 9.15 15.94 7.92
C VAL A 109 8.79 17.38 7.68
N GLY A 110 7.91 17.64 6.73
CA GLY A 110 7.51 18.98 6.35
C GLY A 110 6.13 19.04 5.70
N LEU A 111 5.75 20.23 5.28
CA LEU A 111 4.54 20.46 4.50
C LEU A 111 4.91 20.48 3.01
N GLU A 112 4.12 19.77 2.20
CA GLU A 112 4.35 19.59 0.75
C GLU A 112 4.53 20.90 -0.03
N SER A 113 3.89 21.98 0.43
CA SER A 113 3.87 23.27 -0.27
C SER A 113 4.81 24.32 0.32
N THR A 114 5.64 23.98 1.30
CA THR A 114 6.48 24.95 2.02
C THR A 114 7.81 24.33 2.43
N ASP A 115 8.84 25.15 2.63
CA ASP A 115 10.11 24.73 3.23
C ASP A 115 10.02 24.52 4.75
N GLN A 116 8.80 24.58 5.32
CA GLN A 116 8.59 24.36 6.74
C GLN A 116 8.65 22.88 7.07
N GLY A 117 9.64 22.51 7.84
CA GLY A 117 9.83 21.13 8.26
C GLY A 117 10.95 21.01 9.26
N SER A 118 11.23 19.80 9.68
CA SER A 118 12.41 19.51 10.47
C SER A 118 12.84 18.05 10.31
N THR A 119 14.12 17.82 10.47
CA THR A 119 14.68 16.47 10.49
C THR A 119 14.35 15.78 11.80
N ARG A 120 13.91 14.53 11.70
CA ARG A 120 13.60 13.62 12.79
C ARG A 120 14.40 12.34 12.65
N ARG A 121 14.58 11.64 13.76
CA ARG A 121 15.28 10.35 13.78
C ARG A 121 14.27 9.21 13.76
N ALA A 122 14.43 8.32 12.79
CA ALA A 122 13.69 7.06 12.72
C ALA A 122 14.62 5.90 13.17
N PHE A 123 14.07 4.98 13.95
CA PHE A 123 14.82 3.86 14.53
C PHE A 123 14.35 2.55 13.88
N PHE A 124 15.26 1.85 13.25
CA PHE A 124 15.01 0.58 12.58
C PHE A 124 15.71 -0.56 13.29
N PRO A 125 15.02 -1.68 13.59
CA PRO A 125 15.69 -2.89 14.06
C PRO A 125 16.71 -3.37 13.02
N LEU A 126 17.94 -3.62 13.42
CA LEU A 126 19.00 -4.04 12.50
C LEU A 126 18.66 -5.36 11.78
N SER A 127 17.86 -6.23 12.41
CA SER A 127 17.38 -7.48 11.80
C SER A 127 16.37 -7.31 10.66
N GLN A 128 15.87 -6.09 10.44
CA GLN A 128 14.84 -5.80 9.44
C GLN A 128 15.32 -4.83 8.35
N VAL A 129 16.59 -4.51 8.34
CA VAL A 129 17.21 -3.64 7.33
C VAL A 129 18.37 -4.35 6.68
N THR A 130 18.67 -3.98 5.44
CA THR A 130 19.86 -4.43 4.72
C THR A 130 20.76 -3.22 4.50
N GLU A 131 22.06 -3.39 4.70
CA GLU A 131 23.06 -2.35 4.46
C GLU A 131 23.86 -2.72 3.22
N THR A 132 24.07 -1.73 2.36
CA THR A 132 24.95 -1.81 1.20
C THR A 132 25.72 -0.49 1.08
N ASP A 133 27.02 -0.54 1.19
CA ASP A 133 27.94 0.63 1.08
C ASP A 133 27.55 1.81 2.00
N GLY A 134 27.14 1.51 3.24
CA GLY A 134 26.74 2.53 4.22
C GLY A 134 25.33 3.07 4.07
N VAL A 135 24.59 2.58 3.06
CA VAL A 135 23.19 2.95 2.80
C VAL A 135 22.30 1.80 3.23
N TYR A 136 21.23 2.13 3.96
CA TYR A 136 20.27 1.16 4.46
C TYR A 136 19.01 1.12 3.61
N SER A 137 18.46 -0.09 3.47
CA SER A 137 17.16 -0.35 2.86
C SER A 137 16.28 -1.12 3.84
N ALA A 138 14.98 -0.87 3.79
CA ALA A 138 13.98 -1.49 4.66
C ALA A 138 12.79 -2.00 3.85
N PRO A 139 12.01 -2.97 4.36
CA PRO A 139 10.73 -3.31 3.79
C PRO A 139 9.82 -2.08 3.70
N PRO A 140 9.08 -1.90 2.60
CA PRO A 140 8.24 -0.71 2.36
C PRO A 140 7.26 -0.41 3.50
N TRP A 141 6.62 -1.47 4.04
CA TRP A 141 5.69 -1.32 5.16
C TRP A 141 6.36 -0.75 6.42
N LEU A 142 7.60 -1.18 6.72
CA LEU A 142 8.35 -0.69 7.89
C LEU A 142 8.82 0.75 7.66
N ALA A 143 9.33 1.04 6.46
CA ALA A 143 9.73 2.39 6.08
C ALA A 143 8.54 3.36 6.20
N LYS A 144 7.36 2.99 5.68
CA LYS A 144 6.15 3.79 5.81
C LYS A 144 5.78 4.03 7.29
N ILE A 145 5.73 2.99 8.11
CA ILE A 145 5.39 3.12 9.54
C ILE A 145 6.36 4.10 10.23
N LYS A 146 7.67 3.97 9.99
CA LYS A 146 8.67 4.83 10.64
C LYS A 146 8.62 6.28 10.15
N ALA A 147 8.30 6.50 8.89
CA ALA A 147 8.05 7.84 8.34
C ALA A 147 6.82 8.50 8.98
N VAL A 148 5.73 7.74 9.14
CA VAL A 148 4.49 8.19 9.79
C VAL A 148 4.73 8.48 11.28
N ASP A 149 5.45 7.62 12.00
CA ASP A 149 5.81 7.83 13.40
C ASP A 149 6.64 9.12 13.58
N ALA A 150 7.58 9.40 12.66
CA ALA A 150 8.36 10.64 12.65
C ALA A 150 7.48 11.88 12.41
N ALA A 151 6.51 11.78 11.50
CA ALA A 151 5.54 12.84 11.23
C ALA A 151 4.62 13.09 12.43
N TYR A 152 4.09 12.04 13.05
CA TYR A 152 3.28 12.15 14.26
C TYR A 152 4.06 12.82 15.40
N TYR A 153 5.32 12.41 15.62
CA TYR A 153 6.16 13.04 16.63
C TYR A 153 6.37 14.54 16.34
N TRP A 154 6.63 14.90 15.08
CA TRP A 154 6.79 16.29 14.68
C TRP A 154 5.53 17.10 14.95
N VAL A 155 4.37 16.58 14.59
CA VAL A 155 3.07 17.24 14.80
C VAL A 155 2.76 17.39 16.30
N SER A 156 2.92 16.35 17.10
CA SER A 156 2.56 16.32 18.53
C SER A 156 3.47 17.16 19.41
N HIS A 157 4.72 17.43 18.98
CA HIS A 157 5.70 18.23 19.72
C HIS A 157 5.84 19.67 19.20
N GLY A 158 4.81 20.20 18.58
CA GLY A 158 4.72 21.61 18.22
C GLY A 158 5.54 22.02 17.00
N GLY A 159 6.02 21.08 16.20
CA GLY A 159 6.57 21.32 14.85
C GLY A 159 5.60 22.10 13.98
N ARG A 160 4.52 22.55 14.59
CA ARG A 160 3.46 23.16 13.92
C ARG A 160 2.40 23.93 14.74
N LYS A 161 2.54 25.18 14.81
CA LYS A 161 1.39 26.07 15.02
C LYS A 161 0.64 26.17 13.68
N GLY A 162 -0.26 25.30 13.37
CA GLY A 162 -1.01 25.47 12.15
C GLY A 162 -1.42 24.14 11.44
N VAL A 163 -1.13 22.84 11.87
CA VAL A 163 -1.84 21.64 11.38
C VAL A 163 -3.29 21.58 11.94
N SER A 164 -3.75 22.57 12.76
CA SER A 164 -5.14 22.72 13.11
C SER A 164 -6.07 22.90 11.90
N HIS A 165 -5.51 23.09 10.73
CA HIS A 165 -6.22 23.18 9.47
C HIS A 165 -5.66 22.10 8.52
N PHE A 166 -5.97 20.84 8.78
CA PHE A 166 -5.74 19.72 7.85
C PHE A 166 -6.52 19.85 6.53
N GLY A 167 -6.83 21.04 6.12
CA GLY A 167 -7.51 21.35 4.90
C GLY A 167 -6.57 21.96 3.86
N GLY A 168 -5.58 21.18 3.35
CA GLY A 168 -4.97 21.61 2.10
C GLY A 168 -3.46 21.44 1.90
N ALA A 169 -2.63 21.43 2.95
CA ALA A 169 -1.21 21.14 2.78
C ALA A 169 -0.91 19.71 3.29
N GLY A 170 -0.56 18.80 2.42
CA GLY A 170 -0.14 17.46 2.76
C GLY A 170 1.11 17.48 3.63
N ILE A 171 1.20 16.56 4.60
CA ILE A 171 2.44 16.29 5.33
C ILE A 171 3.23 15.28 4.53
N THR A 172 4.51 15.57 4.30
CA THR A 172 5.45 14.63 3.69
C THR A 172 6.50 14.22 4.71
N ALA A 173 6.90 12.95 4.65
CA ALA A 173 8.03 12.43 5.40
C ALA A 173 9.00 11.77 4.40
N THR A 174 10.18 12.36 4.24
CA THR A 174 11.17 12.00 3.24
C THR A 174 12.44 11.51 3.91
N TYR A 175 12.89 10.32 3.56
CA TYR A 175 14.19 9.81 3.99
C TYR A 175 15.31 10.59 3.32
N MET A 176 16.27 11.03 4.12
CA MET A 176 17.38 11.85 3.64
C MET A 176 18.52 10.94 3.15
N GLY A 177 18.68 10.83 1.84
CA GLY A 177 19.83 10.18 1.20
C GLY A 177 20.80 11.22 0.64
N ASP A 178 22.10 10.92 0.66
CA ASP A 178 23.12 11.91 0.23
C ASP A 178 23.15 12.12 -1.29
N GLU A 179 22.81 11.13 -2.12
CA GLU A 179 22.81 11.25 -3.60
C GLU A 179 21.78 10.33 -4.28
N HIS A 180 20.95 9.64 -3.52
CA HIS A 180 19.97 8.70 -4.06
C HIS A 180 18.56 9.27 -3.95
N GLU A 181 17.68 8.83 -4.84
CA GLU A 181 16.26 9.19 -4.79
C GLU A 181 15.70 8.92 -3.39
N ALA A 182 15.42 9.99 -2.67
CA ALA A 182 14.89 9.92 -1.33
C ALA A 182 13.47 9.35 -1.37
N THR A 183 13.22 8.26 -0.65
CA THR A 183 11.88 7.71 -0.52
C THR A 183 11.00 8.66 0.29
N SER A 184 9.91 9.13 -0.30
CA SER A 184 8.95 10.05 0.31
C SER A 184 7.60 9.38 0.52
N TYR A 185 6.96 9.74 1.65
CA TYR A 185 5.62 9.28 1.99
C TYR A 185 4.70 10.47 2.26
N ASN A 186 3.55 10.50 1.60
CA ASN A 186 2.46 11.38 1.97
C ASN A 186 1.78 10.80 3.21
N VAL A 187 1.67 11.62 4.26
CA VAL A 187 1.10 11.22 5.55
C VAL A 187 -0.29 11.81 5.68
N SER A 188 -1.29 10.95 5.67
CA SER A 188 -2.69 11.32 5.83
C SER A 188 -3.06 11.52 7.31
N VAL A 189 -4.23 12.12 7.55
CA VAL A 189 -4.80 12.24 8.91
C VAL A 189 -5.05 10.87 9.52
N SER A 190 -5.49 9.89 8.73
CA SER A 190 -5.68 8.51 9.20
C SER A 190 -4.36 7.88 9.64
N ASP A 191 -3.27 8.07 8.86
CA ASP A 191 -1.95 7.57 9.24
C ASP A 191 -1.50 8.16 10.60
N LEU A 192 -1.80 9.44 10.87
CA LEU A 192 -1.46 10.10 12.14
C LEU A 192 -2.28 9.56 13.32
N HIS A 193 -3.56 9.23 13.11
CA HIS A 193 -4.38 8.58 14.13
C HIS A 193 -3.84 7.19 14.46
N ASP A 194 -3.51 6.40 13.45
CA ASP A 194 -2.91 5.07 13.66
C ASP A 194 -1.56 5.16 14.39
N ALA A 195 -0.77 6.21 14.14
CA ALA A 195 0.47 6.45 14.88
C ALA A 195 0.22 6.88 16.34
N ALA A 196 -0.82 7.66 16.60
CA ALA A 196 -1.22 8.05 17.95
C ALA A 196 -1.63 6.82 18.76
N ASP A 197 -2.40 5.91 18.18
CA ASP A 197 -2.84 4.67 18.82
C ASP A 197 -1.65 3.75 19.14
N ARG A 198 -0.71 3.58 18.19
CA ARG A 198 0.54 2.84 18.45
C ARG A 198 1.36 3.47 19.58
N ALA A 199 1.46 4.78 19.63
CA ALA A 199 2.19 5.49 20.68
C ALA A 199 1.53 5.31 22.07
N ALA A 200 0.19 5.30 22.12
CA ALA A 200 -0.57 5.06 23.35
C ALA A 200 -0.42 3.62 23.85
N GLU A 201 -0.26 2.65 22.95
CA GLU A 201 -0.04 1.23 23.28
C GLU A 201 1.43 0.90 23.65
N GLY A 202 2.34 1.87 23.55
CA GLY A 202 3.76 1.68 23.85
C GLY A 202 4.54 0.84 22.84
N ARG A 203 4.05 0.79 21.60
CA ARG A 203 4.64 0.01 20.50
C ARG A 203 5.53 0.85 19.58
#